data_6c538c4bb120b0068753349751b2a35c
#
_entry.id   6c538c4bb120b0068753349751b2a35c
#
_cell.length_a   1.000
_cell.length_b   1.000
_cell.length_c   1.000
_cell.angle_alpha   90.00
_cell.angle_beta   90.00
_cell.angle_gamma   90.00
#
_symmetry.space_group_name_H-M   'P 1'
#
loop_
_entity.id
_entity.type
_entity.pdbx_description
1 polymer ?
#
loop_
_entity_poly.entity_id
_entity_poly.type
_entity_poly.pdbx_seq_one_letter_code
_entity_poly.pdbx_strand_id
1 'polypeptide(L)'
;MVTTEYPPMPGGVGRYTAKLTNSLLKTGIEVYVLCNEKGKGDYHGLSTHNKYNSDVLLKATRDSKADIVHIQYEPGLYGLVLDPFNPHNTTTNIDSFYHDCKTPIVTTFHSAYTFKQWMNLASITESTSKVYRYINFMTNSWKRLLNYRSFHNLNKEKQTMSKASIVFSNYLCTLISGDTHIAGSSFDVIYHGSELLSVGNKRDARSMFSLPQDRRIALALGFKTATKGWDILDKINVPDDWLIVVNPSKNNYNTNEKVDLRFKNESIVDLQKDFLDERELSCLFYAADATILPYTISSGSGVMFDGLAHSLPFVASDLPFFKEFSSKGLGITVKRKPEAFAEGLKTLAKRYDRYTRKVNEFKEELKWDVIATQHALLYQRLRAYPKIVLL
;
A
#
# COMPACT_ATOMS: atom_id res chain seq x y z
N MET A 1 -5.48 12.69 12.70
CA MET A 1 -5.21 11.68 11.64
C MET A 1 -6.34 11.70 10.63
N VAL A 2 -6.03 11.73 9.32
CA VAL A 2 -7.03 11.94 8.26
C VAL A 2 -6.96 10.82 7.24
N THR A 3 -8.10 10.17 6.96
CA THR A 3 -8.27 9.15 5.92
C THR A 3 -9.73 9.02 5.54
N THR A 4 -10.06 8.76 4.25
CA THR A 4 -11.44 8.50 3.84
C THR A 4 -11.92 7.09 4.20
N GLU A 5 -11.00 6.14 4.41
CA GLU A 5 -11.33 4.79 4.85
C GLU A 5 -10.78 4.55 6.26
N TYR A 6 -11.60 3.99 7.12
CA TYR A 6 -11.22 3.63 8.49
C TYR A 6 -12.10 2.46 8.98
N PRO A 7 -11.59 1.55 9.80
CA PRO A 7 -12.40 0.41 10.26
C PRO A 7 -13.75 0.84 10.86
N PRO A 8 -14.84 0.08 10.64
CA PRO A 8 -14.90 -1.26 10.04
C PRO A 8 -14.87 -1.29 8.50
N MET A 9 -14.70 -0.14 7.84
CA MET A 9 -14.56 -0.12 6.38
C MET A 9 -13.30 -0.91 5.99
N PRO A 10 -13.41 -1.83 5.02
CA PRO A 10 -12.25 -2.52 4.52
C PRO A 10 -11.38 -1.58 3.67
N GLY A 11 -10.07 -1.69 3.81
CA GLY A 11 -9.10 -0.90 3.04
C GLY A 11 -7.70 -0.96 3.63
N GLY A 12 -6.70 -0.94 2.77
CA GLY A 12 -5.30 -1.03 3.19
C GLY A 12 -4.82 0.20 3.95
N VAL A 13 -5.20 1.40 3.47
CA VAL A 13 -4.85 2.67 4.11
C VAL A 13 -5.58 2.82 5.44
N GLY A 14 -6.86 2.42 5.50
CA GLY A 14 -7.65 2.44 6.74
C GLY A 14 -7.08 1.51 7.81
N ARG A 15 -6.70 0.28 7.42
CA ARG A 15 -6.04 -0.68 8.31
C ARG A 15 -4.72 -0.11 8.86
N TYR A 16 -3.86 0.41 7.97
CA TYR A 16 -2.62 1.07 8.35
C TYR A 16 -2.88 2.21 9.34
N THR A 17 -3.81 3.11 9.02
CA THR A 17 -4.15 4.27 9.84
C THR A 17 -4.61 3.85 11.24
N ALA A 18 -5.47 2.85 11.35
CA ALA A 18 -5.97 2.36 12.63
C ALA A 18 -4.84 1.78 13.51
N LYS A 19 -3.95 0.98 12.92
CA LYS A 19 -2.80 0.40 13.64
C LYS A 19 -1.82 1.48 14.10
N LEU A 20 -1.50 2.44 13.23
CA LEU A 20 -0.66 3.59 13.59
C LEU A 20 -1.29 4.42 14.71
N THR A 21 -2.59 4.74 14.61
CA THR A 21 -3.33 5.49 15.63
C THR A 21 -3.25 4.79 16.98
N ASN A 22 -3.57 3.50 17.04
CA ASN A 22 -3.53 2.71 18.26
C ASN A 22 -2.13 2.68 18.90
N SER A 23 -1.09 2.63 18.07
CA SER A 23 0.29 2.60 18.56
C SER A 23 0.79 3.98 19.01
N LEU A 24 0.35 5.05 18.34
CA LEU A 24 0.64 6.43 18.77
C LEU A 24 -0.01 6.76 20.12
N LEU A 25 -1.25 6.33 20.36
CA LEU A 25 -1.92 6.49 21.65
C LEU A 25 -1.12 5.87 22.80
N LYS A 26 -0.44 4.73 22.58
CA LYS A 26 0.44 4.09 23.57
C LYS A 26 1.70 4.91 23.86
N THR A 27 2.11 5.81 22.96
CA THR A 27 3.25 6.73 23.19
C THR A 27 2.87 8.01 23.94
N GLY A 28 1.60 8.14 24.34
CA GLY A 28 1.08 9.32 25.04
C GLY A 28 0.68 10.48 24.10
N ILE A 29 0.64 10.24 22.80
CA ILE A 29 0.12 11.22 21.82
C ILE A 29 -1.40 11.08 21.75
N GLU A 30 -2.12 12.18 21.98
CA GLU A 30 -3.56 12.24 21.72
C GLU A 30 -3.82 12.27 20.22
N VAL A 31 -4.67 11.36 19.73
CA VAL A 31 -4.95 11.22 18.29
C VAL A 31 -6.45 11.24 18.07
N TYR A 32 -6.91 12.19 17.27
CA TYR A 32 -8.27 12.24 16.72
C TYR A 32 -8.25 11.77 15.25
N VAL A 33 -9.23 10.96 14.89
CA VAL A 33 -9.36 10.43 13.53
C VAL A 33 -10.54 11.08 12.83
N LEU A 34 -10.28 11.71 11.69
CA LEU A 34 -11.31 12.18 10.76
C LEU A 34 -11.43 11.22 9.59
N CYS A 35 -12.62 10.67 9.36
CA CYS A 35 -12.86 9.66 8.35
C CYS A 35 -14.25 9.78 7.68
N ASN A 36 -14.61 8.74 6.93
CA ASN A 36 -15.95 8.59 6.34
C ASN A 36 -16.99 8.27 7.43
N GLU A 37 -18.27 8.56 7.14
CA GLU A 37 -19.42 8.26 8.02
C GLU A 37 -19.52 6.78 8.44
N LYS A 38 -18.99 5.86 7.63
CA LYS A 38 -19.00 4.43 7.89
C LYS A 38 -17.83 3.95 8.76
N GLY A 39 -16.82 4.79 8.98
CA GLY A 39 -15.68 4.52 9.84
C GLY A 39 -15.97 4.87 11.30
N LYS A 40 -15.25 4.26 12.24
CA LYS A 40 -15.36 4.57 13.69
C LYS A 40 -14.28 5.56 14.12
N GLY A 41 -14.20 6.71 13.46
CA GLY A 41 -13.35 7.83 13.88
C GLY A 41 -14.06 8.78 14.82
N ASP A 42 -13.35 9.84 15.25
CA ASP A 42 -13.86 10.87 16.16
C ASP A 42 -14.62 11.96 15.39
N TYR A 43 -14.23 12.21 14.16
CA TYR A 43 -14.85 13.16 13.24
C TYR A 43 -15.20 12.46 11.92
N HIS A 44 -16.26 12.93 11.28
CA HIS A 44 -16.82 12.30 10.08
C HIS A 44 -17.07 13.33 8.96
N GLY A 45 -17.44 12.84 7.79
CA GLY A 45 -17.83 13.67 6.63
C GLY A 45 -16.91 13.55 5.43
N LEU A 46 -15.78 12.81 5.53
CA LEU A 46 -14.92 12.57 4.39
C LEU A 46 -15.52 11.51 3.45
N SER A 47 -15.40 11.77 2.16
CA SER A 47 -15.77 10.79 1.12
C SER A 47 -14.97 11.05 -0.15
N THR A 48 -14.68 10.00 -0.91
CA THR A 48 -14.04 10.10 -2.23
C THR A 48 -14.82 11.05 -3.17
N HIS A 49 -16.15 11.12 -3.02
CA HIS A 49 -17.02 11.94 -3.89
C HIS A 49 -17.46 13.25 -3.27
N ASN A 50 -17.06 13.56 -2.04
CA ASN A 50 -17.44 14.81 -1.38
C ASN A 50 -16.51 15.95 -1.82
N LYS A 51 -17.01 16.85 -2.66
CA LYS A 51 -16.30 18.05 -3.13
C LYS A 51 -15.96 19.06 -2.00
N TYR A 52 -16.57 18.93 -0.84
CA TYR A 52 -16.37 19.79 0.34
C TYR A 52 -15.41 19.17 1.37
N ASN A 53 -14.65 18.16 1.01
CA ASN A 53 -13.69 17.53 1.94
C ASN A 53 -12.71 18.54 2.57
N SER A 54 -12.28 19.57 1.82
CA SER A 54 -11.42 20.63 2.37
C SER A 54 -12.08 21.40 3.49
N ASP A 55 -13.37 21.76 3.37
CA ASP A 55 -14.12 22.44 4.41
C ASP A 55 -14.32 21.57 5.66
N VAL A 56 -14.62 20.27 5.43
CA VAL A 56 -14.73 19.28 6.51
C VAL A 56 -13.41 19.18 7.27
N LEU A 57 -12.29 19.10 6.56
CA LEU A 57 -10.94 19.07 7.15
C LEU A 57 -10.63 20.34 7.95
N LEU A 58 -10.89 21.50 7.39
CA LEU A 58 -10.67 22.79 8.07
C LEU A 58 -11.51 22.90 9.34
N LYS A 59 -12.77 22.47 9.29
CA LYS A 59 -13.66 22.46 10.46
C LYS A 59 -13.12 21.51 11.54
N ALA A 60 -12.87 20.25 11.20
CA ALA A 60 -12.37 19.25 12.16
C ALA A 60 -11.03 19.66 12.77
N THR A 61 -10.13 20.28 11.99
CA THR A 61 -8.85 20.81 12.48
C THR A 61 -9.05 21.91 13.52
N ARG A 62 -10.00 22.82 13.31
CA ARG A 62 -10.33 23.87 14.30
C ARG A 62 -10.98 23.29 15.55
N ASP A 63 -11.95 22.39 15.37
CA ASP A 63 -12.73 21.83 16.48
C ASP A 63 -11.85 20.95 17.40
N SER A 64 -10.93 20.18 16.83
CA SER A 64 -9.98 19.34 17.58
C SER A 64 -8.83 20.12 18.21
N LYS A 65 -8.57 21.35 17.80
CA LYS A 65 -7.40 22.16 18.21
C LYS A 65 -6.07 21.41 18.04
N ALA A 66 -5.98 20.55 17.02
CA ALA A 66 -4.83 19.71 16.78
C ALA A 66 -3.55 20.53 16.52
N ASP A 67 -2.42 20.13 17.12
CA ASP A 67 -1.10 20.71 16.86
C ASP A 67 -0.57 20.36 15.47
N ILE A 68 -0.96 19.20 14.94
CA ILE A 68 -0.51 18.65 13.65
C ILE A 68 -1.70 17.97 12.98
N VAL A 69 -1.84 18.17 11.67
CA VAL A 69 -2.76 17.38 10.82
C VAL A 69 -1.93 16.38 10.04
N HIS A 70 -2.19 15.07 10.22
CA HIS A 70 -1.50 14.03 9.49
C HIS A 70 -2.45 13.38 8.47
N ILE A 71 -2.15 13.55 7.18
CA ILE A 71 -2.97 13.05 6.05
C ILE A 71 -2.38 11.77 5.52
N GLN A 72 -3.19 10.72 5.45
CA GLN A 72 -2.89 9.46 4.77
C GLN A 72 -3.26 9.61 3.29
N TYR A 73 -2.29 10.02 2.47
CA TYR A 73 -2.55 10.46 1.11
C TYR A 73 -2.41 9.33 0.09
N GLU A 74 -3.55 8.96 -0.47
CA GLU A 74 -3.71 8.16 -1.68
C GLU A 74 -4.66 8.94 -2.59
N PRO A 75 -4.22 9.46 -3.75
CA PRO A 75 -5.03 10.37 -4.57
C PRO A 75 -6.42 9.82 -4.91
N GLY A 76 -6.52 8.51 -5.14
CA GLY A 76 -7.79 7.84 -5.40
C GLY A 76 -8.80 7.93 -4.26
N LEU A 77 -8.34 8.01 -3.02
CA LEU A 77 -9.20 8.17 -1.83
C LEU A 77 -9.79 9.58 -1.71
N TYR A 78 -9.17 10.56 -2.34
CA TYR A 78 -9.59 11.96 -2.29
C TYR A 78 -10.13 12.47 -3.62
N GLY A 79 -10.76 11.58 -4.41
CA GLY A 79 -11.49 11.97 -5.61
C GLY A 79 -10.61 12.54 -6.71
N LEU A 80 -9.51 11.82 -7.03
CA LEU A 80 -8.63 12.21 -8.13
C LEU A 80 -9.41 12.42 -9.44
N VAL A 81 -9.34 13.62 -9.97
CA VAL A 81 -9.92 13.98 -11.26
C VAL A 81 -8.83 14.14 -12.31
N LEU A 82 -8.98 13.44 -13.42
CA LEU A 82 -8.16 13.58 -14.62
C LEU A 82 -8.99 14.22 -15.72
N ASP A 83 -8.75 15.50 -16.00
CA ASP A 83 -9.46 16.23 -17.03
C ASP A 83 -8.73 16.12 -18.37
N PRO A 84 -9.29 15.42 -19.38
CA PRO A 84 -8.64 15.26 -20.68
C PRO A 84 -8.71 16.53 -21.54
N PHE A 85 -9.62 17.47 -21.22
CA PHE A 85 -9.78 18.73 -21.97
C PHE A 85 -8.97 19.85 -21.35
N ASN A 86 -8.62 19.73 -20.07
CA ASN A 86 -7.70 20.62 -19.38
C ASN A 86 -6.65 19.79 -18.62
N PRO A 87 -5.58 19.35 -19.30
CA PRO A 87 -4.57 18.48 -18.70
C PRO A 87 -3.81 19.09 -17.50
N HIS A 88 -3.94 20.40 -17.30
CA HIS A 88 -3.36 21.09 -16.14
C HIS A 88 -4.28 21.03 -14.91
N ASN A 89 -5.50 20.57 -15.07
CA ASN A 89 -6.50 20.48 -14.01
C ASN A 89 -6.63 19.08 -13.41
N THR A 90 -5.49 18.48 -13.05
CA THR A 90 -5.48 17.26 -12.21
C THR A 90 -5.60 17.68 -10.76
N THR A 91 -6.70 17.31 -10.10
CA THR A 91 -7.04 17.78 -8.75
C THR A 91 -7.53 16.66 -7.86
N THR A 92 -7.50 16.92 -6.56
CA THR A 92 -8.22 16.15 -5.55
C THR A 92 -9.14 17.08 -4.74
N ASN A 93 -10.10 16.52 -4.05
CA ASN A 93 -11.07 17.30 -3.26
C ASN A 93 -10.54 17.78 -1.90
N ILE A 94 -9.23 17.71 -1.68
CA ILE A 94 -8.53 18.25 -0.50
C ILE A 94 -7.44 19.28 -0.85
N ASP A 95 -7.36 19.71 -2.11
CA ASP A 95 -6.26 20.58 -2.55
C ASP A 95 -6.32 21.94 -1.85
N SER A 96 -7.49 22.58 -1.76
CA SER A 96 -7.64 23.86 -1.06
C SER A 96 -7.32 23.76 0.43
N PHE A 97 -7.53 22.60 1.06
CA PHE A 97 -7.13 22.40 2.46
C PHE A 97 -5.62 22.61 2.66
N TYR A 98 -4.77 22.15 1.76
CA TYR A 98 -3.32 22.33 1.87
C TYR A 98 -2.93 23.81 1.81
N HIS A 99 -3.66 24.64 1.05
CA HIS A 99 -3.42 26.08 0.95
C HIS A 99 -3.96 26.84 2.17
N ASP A 100 -5.12 26.47 2.69
CA ASP A 100 -5.87 27.24 3.69
C ASP A 100 -5.52 26.84 5.14
N CYS A 101 -5.00 25.63 5.35
CA CYS A 101 -4.68 25.12 6.66
C CYS A 101 -3.46 25.83 7.26
N LYS A 102 -3.62 26.39 8.48
CA LYS A 102 -2.53 27.06 9.22
C LYS A 102 -1.80 26.11 10.16
N THR A 103 -2.42 25.00 10.51
CA THR A 103 -1.81 23.95 11.34
C THR A 103 -0.79 23.18 10.50
N PRO A 104 0.38 22.81 11.05
CA PRO A 104 1.38 22.01 10.35
C PRO A 104 0.80 20.73 9.79
N ILE A 105 1.02 20.47 8.50
CA ILE A 105 0.57 19.26 7.81
C ILE A 105 1.73 18.27 7.69
N VAL A 106 1.47 17.02 8.05
CA VAL A 106 2.30 15.85 7.72
C VAL A 106 1.53 15.04 6.70
N THR A 107 2.21 14.59 5.64
CA THR A 107 1.59 13.75 4.61
C THR A 107 2.33 12.43 4.48
N THR A 108 1.63 11.32 4.72
CA THR A 108 2.12 9.98 4.34
C THR A 108 1.62 9.64 2.95
N PHE A 109 2.54 9.47 2.01
CA PHE A 109 2.24 9.08 0.63
C PHE A 109 2.16 7.56 0.52
N HIS A 110 1.00 7.05 0.08
CA HIS A 110 0.78 5.62 -0.11
C HIS A 110 1.12 5.14 -1.53
N SER A 111 1.08 6.03 -2.52
CA SER A 111 1.45 5.70 -3.90
C SER A 111 2.03 6.89 -4.67
N ALA A 112 2.88 6.57 -5.63
CA ALA A 112 3.27 7.40 -6.75
C ALA A 112 3.69 6.48 -7.90
N TYR A 113 3.74 6.99 -9.13
CA TYR A 113 3.92 6.16 -10.31
C TYR A 113 4.92 6.78 -11.29
N THR A 114 5.81 5.96 -11.87
CA THR A 114 6.54 6.33 -13.08
C THR A 114 5.57 6.51 -14.25
N PHE A 115 5.99 7.18 -15.32
CA PHE A 115 5.18 7.29 -16.53
C PHE A 115 4.71 5.91 -17.05
N LYS A 116 5.60 4.93 -17.08
CA LYS A 116 5.26 3.57 -17.51
C LYS A 116 4.21 2.92 -16.61
N GLN A 117 4.37 3.03 -15.28
CA GLN A 117 3.40 2.50 -14.32
C GLN A 117 2.06 3.22 -14.44
N TRP A 118 2.08 4.55 -14.57
CA TRP A 118 0.90 5.37 -14.77
C TRP A 118 0.13 4.99 -16.02
N MET A 119 0.82 4.80 -17.14
CA MET A 119 0.17 4.34 -18.39
C MET A 119 -0.40 2.92 -18.26
N ASN A 120 0.29 2.03 -17.56
CA ASN A 120 -0.20 0.66 -17.33
C ASN A 120 -1.48 0.62 -16.47
N LEU A 121 -1.74 1.63 -15.65
CA LEU A 121 -3.02 1.73 -14.92
C LEU A 121 -4.23 1.89 -15.86
N ALA A 122 -4.05 2.31 -17.11
CA ALA A 122 -5.12 2.38 -18.10
C ALA A 122 -5.65 1.00 -18.51
N SER A 123 -4.82 -0.05 -18.41
CA SER A 123 -5.18 -1.41 -18.77
C SER A 123 -6.06 -2.13 -17.72
N ILE A 124 -6.27 -1.50 -16.57
CA ILE A 124 -7.03 -2.07 -15.44
C ILE A 124 -8.54 -1.93 -15.65
N THR A 125 -8.97 -1.37 -16.76
CA THR A 125 -10.39 -1.21 -17.08
C THR A 125 -11.04 -2.55 -17.40
N GLU A 126 -11.95 -2.97 -16.56
CA GLU A 126 -12.68 -4.23 -16.68
C GLU A 126 -14.05 -3.96 -17.30
N SER A 127 -14.27 -4.59 -18.45
CA SER A 127 -15.58 -4.68 -19.08
C SER A 127 -15.74 -6.09 -19.64
N THR A 128 -16.92 -6.65 -19.53
CA THR A 128 -17.29 -7.95 -20.11
C THR A 128 -17.26 -7.92 -21.64
N SER A 129 -17.46 -6.76 -22.26
CA SER A 129 -17.41 -6.56 -23.70
C SER A 129 -15.99 -6.20 -24.17
N LYS A 130 -15.48 -6.92 -25.20
CA LYS A 130 -14.17 -6.64 -25.81
C LYS A 130 -14.11 -5.21 -26.42
N VAL A 131 -15.20 -4.74 -27.03
CA VAL A 131 -15.27 -3.42 -27.67
C VAL A 131 -15.23 -2.32 -26.61
N TYR A 132 -16.06 -2.42 -25.57
CA TYR A 132 -16.03 -1.47 -24.45
C TYR A 132 -14.69 -1.42 -23.74
N ARG A 133 -14.04 -2.58 -23.57
CA ARG A 133 -12.70 -2.67 -22.98
C ARG A 133 -11.66 -1.94 -23.82
N TYR A 134 -11.72 -2.06 -25.15
CA TYR A 134 -10.82 -1.34 -26.04
C TYR A 134 -11.05 0.16 -26.02
N ILE A 135 -12.32 0.62 -26.11
CA ILE A 135 -12.67 2.05 -26.05
C ILE A 135 -12.24 2.65 -24.70
N ASN A 136 -12.54 1.99 -23.59
CA ASN A 136 -12.15 2.42 -22.26
C ASN A 136 -10.64 2.48 -22.09
N PHE A 137 -9.91 1.49 -22.61
CA PHE A 137 -8.45 1.47 -22.62
C PHE A 137 -7.88 2.68 -23.38
N MET A 138 -8.37 2.94 -24.58
CA MET A 138 -7.93 4.09 -25.40
C MET A 138 -8.23 5.42 -24.71
N THR A 139 -9.45 5.58 -24.19
CA THR A 139 -9.86 6.81 -23.49
C THR A 139 -9.05 7.03 -22.21
N ASN A 140 -8.86 5.99 -21.41
CA ASN A 140 -8.06 6.08 -20.19
C ASN A 140 -6.57 6.29 -20.48
N SER A 141 -6.04 5.66 -21.53
CA SER A 141 -4.66 5.89 -21.95
C SER A 141 -4.45 7.33 -22.38
N TRP A 142 -5.36 7.89 -23.16
CA TRP A 142 -5.31 9.28 -23.58
C TRP A 142 -5.40 10.25 -22.39
N LYS A 143 -6.36 10.07 -21.50
CA LYS A 143 -6.47 10.86 -20.27
C LYS A 143 -5.17 10.81 -19.44
N ARG A 144 -4.61 9.63 -19.26
CA ARG A 144 -3.37 9.44 -18.47
C ARG A 144 -2.15 10.05 -19.15
N LEU A 145 -2.04 9.92 -20.47
CA LEU A 145 -0.97 10.55 -21.24
C LEU A 145 -0.97 12.07 -21.04
N LEU A 146 -2.13 12.70 -21.21
CA LEU A 146 -2.26 14.15 -21.07
C LEU A 146 -2.05 14.62 -19.62
N ASN A 147 -2.52 13.86 -18.63
CA ASN A 147 -2.50 14.28 -17.23
C ASN A 147 -1.27 13.77 -16.44
N TYR A 148 -0.30 13.09 -17.04
CA TYR A 148 0.83 12.55 -16.28
C TYR A 148 1.63 13.63 -15.55
N ARG A 149 1.96 14.71 -16.27
CA ARG A 149 2.76 15.81 -15.71
C ARG A 149 2.00 16.53 -14.57
N SER A 150 0.72 16.79 -14.77
CA SER A 150 -0.10 17.45 -13.74
C SER A 150 -0.33 16.55 -12.52
N PHE A 151 -0.49 15.25 -12.72
CA PHE A 151 -0.53 14.29 -11.60
C PHE A 151 0.78 14.26 -10.80
N HIS A 152 1.91 14.28 -11.47
CA HIS A 152 3.20 14.36 -10.80
C HIS A 152 3.36 15.67 -10.02
N ASN A 153 2.98 16.80 -10.63
CA ASN A 153 2.98 18.11 -9.98
C ASN A 153 2.06 18.16 -8.77
N LEU A 154 0.88 17.52 -8.83
CA LEU A 154 -0.05 17.42 -7.69
C LEU A 154 0.61 16.78 -6.48
N ASN A 155 1.30 15.65 -6.66
CA ASN A 155 2.02 14.98 -5.57
C ASN A 155 3.16 15.86 -5.02
N LYS A 156 3.91 16.51 -5.91
CA LYS A 156 5.00 17.43 -5.56
C LYS A 156 4.47 18.65 -4.79
N GLU A 157 3.34 19.20 -5.18
CA GLU A 157 2.68 20.30 -4.47
C GLU A 157 2.30 19.88 -3.04
N LYS A 158 1.64 18.73 -2.87
CA LYS A 158 1.32 18.21 -1.52
C LYS A 158 2.57 18.01 -0.67
N GLN A 159 3.65 17.51 -1.25
CA GLN A 159 4.93 17.37 -0.59
C GLN A 159 5.50 18.72 -0.16
N THR A 160 5.49 19.73 -1.06
CA THR A 160 6.03 21.06 -0.77
C THR A 160 5.24 21.81 0.30
N MET A 161 3.92 21.62 0.32
CA MET A 161 3.03 22.25 1.29
C MET A 161 3.00 21.55 2.66
N SER A 162 3.52 20.32 2.72
CA SER A 162 3.65 19.59 3.98
C SER A 162 4.90 20.02 4.75
N LYS A 163 4.80 20.10 6.06
CA LYS A 163 5.96 20.35 6.95
C LYS A 163 6.88 19.14 7.02
N ALA A 164 6.33 17.93 6.85
CA ALA A 164 7.07 16.70 6.67
C ALA A 164 6.28 15.75 5.75
N SER A 165 7.01 14.94 5.01
CA SER A 165 6.47 13.94 4.11
C SER A 165 7.02 12.57 4.47
N ILE A 166 6.13 11.59 4.67
CA ILE A 166 6.49 10.23 5.01
C ILE A 166 6.27 9.32 3.80
N VAL A 167 7.23 8.44 3.56
CA VAL A 167 7.18 7.40 2.52
C VAL A 167 7.66 6.07 3.07
N PHE A 168 7.23 4.96 2.45
CA PHE A 168 7.57 3.61 2.91
C PHE A 168 8.85 3.03 2.29
N SER A 169 9.50 3.77 1.39
CA SER A 169 10.73 3.35 0.71
C SER A 169 11.47 4.53 0.10
N ASN A 170 12.76 4.38 -0.10
CA ASN A 170 13.55 5.37 -0.85
C ASN A 170 13.07 5.47 -2.30
N TYR A 171 12.61 4.36 -2.89
CA TYR A 171 12.04 4.37 -4.23
C TYR A 171 10.80 5.27 -4.32
N LEU A 172 9.89 5.22 -3.35
CA LEU A 172 8.71 6.09 -3.33
C LEU A 172 9.12 7.57 -3.17
N CYS A 173 10.15 7.84 -2.37
CA CYS A 173 10.74 9.17 -2.27
C CYS A 173 11.17 9.69 -3.65
N THR A 174 11.95 8.91 -4.42
CA THR A 174 12.39 9.32 -5.76
C THR A 174 11.24 9.53 -6.73
N LEU A 175 10.15 8.79 -6.62
CA LEU A 175 8.97 8.97 -7.46
C LEU A 175 8.25 10.29 -7.24
N ILE A 176 8.25 10.80 -6.00
CA ILE A 176 7.54 12.05 -5.64
C ILE A 176 8.45 13.26 -5.88
N SER A 177 9.71 13.19 -5.46
CA SER A 177 10.66 14.29 -5.62
C SER A 177 11.10 14.50 -7.07
N GLY A 178 11.01 13.47 -7.91
CA GLY A 178 11.67 13.42 -9.20
C GLY A 178 13.19 13.41 -9.05
N ASP A 179 13.93 13.56 -10.16
CA ASP A 179 15.41 13.64 -10.13
C ASP A 179 15.94 14.96 -9.51
N THR A 180 15.07 15.87 -9.14
CA THR A 180 15.43 17.12 -8.48
C THR A 180 15.45 16.91 -6.98
N HIS A 181 16.64 16.70 -6.41
CA HIS A 181 16.88 16.94 -4.99
C HIS A 181 16.61 18.41 -4.69
N ILE A 182 15.40 18.76 -4.32
CA ILE A 182 15.10 20.09 -3.80
C ILE A 182 15.74 20.14 -2.42
N ALA A 183 16.83 20.87 -2.30
CA ALA A 183 17.44 21.18 -1.02
C ALA A 183 16.35 21.77 -0.11
N GLY A 184 16.06 21.10 1.03
CA GLY A 184 15.05 21.53 2.01
C GLY A 184 13.75 20.72 2.04
N SER A 185 13.48 19.81 1.10
CA SER A 185 12.35 18.89 1.20
C SER A 185 12.80 17.61 1.92
N SER A 186 12.50 17.49 3.21
CA SER A 186 12.82 16.29 3.97
C SER A 186 11.70 15.26 3.82
N PHE A 187 12.04 14.12 3.21
CA PHE A 187 11.26 12.91 3.36
C PHE A 187 11.77 12.12 4.55
N ASP A 188 10.86 11.67 5.38
CA ASP A 188 11.13 10.66 6.39
C ASP A 188 10.72 9.31 5.82
N VAL A 189 11.69 8.40 5.63
CA VAL A 189 11.41 7.02 5.25
C VAL A 189 11.06 6.24 6.50
N ILE A 190 9.77 6.01 6.71
CA ILE A 190 9.23 5.21 7.82
C ILE A 190 8.49 4.03 7.21
N TYR A 191 8.99 2.81 7.45
CA TYR A 191 8.42 1.62 6.82
C TYR A 191 6.97 1.38 7.25
N HIS A 192 6.24 0.61 6.44
CA HIS A 192 4.91 0.17 6.78
C HIS A 192 4.97 -0.79 7.97
N GLY A 193 4.34 -0.42 9.09
CA GLY A 193 4.26 -1.27 10.26
C GLY A 193 3.44 -2.53 10.01
N SER A 194 3.77 -3.60 10.72
CA SER A 194 3.01 -4.84 10.69
C SER A 194 2.82 -5.41 12.09
N GLU A 195 1.71 -6.10 12.31
CA GLU A 195 1.36 -6.70 13.59
C GLU A 195 1.52 -8.22 13.51
N LEU A 196 2.17 -8.75 14.53
CA LEU A 196 2.30 -10.19 14.76
C LEU A 196 1.29 -10.59 15.83
N LEU A 197 0.22 -11.24 15.44
CA LEU A 197 -0.67 -11.89 16.41
C LEU A 197 -0.11 -13.28 16.74
N SER A 198 -0.06 -13.61 18.01
CA SER A 198 0.28 -14.98 18.42
C SER A 198 -0.86 -15.93 18.01
N VAL A 199 -0.58 -16.84 17.09
CA VAL A 199 -1.56 -17.77 16.51
C VAL A 199 -1.17 -19.23 16.67
N GLY A 200 -0.30 -19.54 17.62
CA GLY A 200 0.20 -20.89 17.81
C GLY A 200 1.43 -21.17 16.92
N ASN A 201 1.52 -22.38 16.43
CA ASN A 201 2.63 -22.82 15.57
C ASN A 201 2.20 -22.96 14.10
N LYS A 202 3.19 -23.14 13.21
CA LYS A 202 2.95 -23.31 11.77
C LYS A 202 2.01 -24.47 11.43
N ARG A 203 2.09 -25.57 12.17
CA ARG A 203 1.28 -26.76 11.94
C ARG A 203 -0.21 -26.48 12.20
N ASP A 204 -0.51 -25.79 13.30
CA ASP A 204 -1.88 -25.41 13.64
C ASP A 204 -2.44 -24.41 12.65
N ALA A 205 -1.61 -23.43 12.24
CA ALA A 205 -1.96 -22.44 11.21
C ALA A 205 -2.30 -23.11 9.87
N ARG A 206 -1.52 -24.12 9.44
CA ARG A 206 -1.82 -24.89 8.23
C ARG A 206 -3.10 -25.72 8.36
N SER A 207 -3.30 -26.35 9.51
CA SER A 207 -4.51 -27.14 9.79
C SER A 207 -5.78 -26.30 9.72
N MET A 208 -5.74 -25.03 10.17
CA MET A 208 -6.86 -24.10 10.09
C MET A 208 -7.37 -23.87 8.65
N PHE A 209 -6.49 -23.94 7.68
CA PHE A 209 -6.82 -23.76 6.26
C PHE A 209 -6.76 -25.05 5.44
N SER A 210 -6.70 -26.22 6.10
CA SER A 210 -6.57 -27.53 5.46
C SER A 210 -5.38 -27.62 4.48
N LEU A 211 -4.27 -26.97 4.83
CA LEU A 211 -3.06 -26.93 4.01
C LEU A 211 -2.10 -28.08 4.34
N PRO A 212 -1.34 -28.58 3.36
CA PRO A 212 -0.40 -29.71 3.55
C PRO A 212 0.75 -29.32 4.50
N GLN A 213 1.25 -30.30 5.24
CA GLN A 213 2.33 -30.12 6.22
C GLN A 213 3.72 -30.36 5.64
N ASP A 214 3.80 -31.06 4.52
CA ASP A 214 5.02 -31.60 3.89
C ASP A 214 5.54 -30.77 2.71
N ARG A 215 4.79 -29.75 2.26
CA ARG A 215 5.18 -28.85 1.17
C ARG A 215 5.46 -27.44 1.69
N ARG A 216 6.34 -26.72 1.02
CA ARG A 216 6.51 -25.28 1.22
C ARG A 216 5.33 -24.51 0.61
N ILE A 217 4.94 -23.42 1.26
CA ILE A 217 3.81 -22.60 0.84
C ILE A 217 4.30 -21.22 0.43
N ALA A 218 4.04 -20.83 -0.83
CA ALA A 218 4.20 -19.48 -1.34
C ALA A 218 2.82 -18.78 -1.33
N LEU A 219 2.69 -17.70 -0.54
CA LEU A 219 1.43 -17.01 -0.30
C LEU A 219 1.26 -15.79 -1.20
N ALA A 220 0.15 -15.70 -1.95
CA ALA A 220 -0.25 -14.54 -2.72
C ALA A 220 -1.56 -13.95 -2.20
N LEU A 221 -1.52 -12.73 -1.75
CA LEU A 221 -2.67 -11.99 -1.21
C LEU A 221 -2.88 -10.66 -1.94
N GLY A 222 -4.09 -10.15 -1.89
CA GLY A 222 -4.43 -8.81 -2.37
C GLY A 222 -5.77 -8.73 -3.09
N PHE A 223 -6.09 -7.52 -3.55
CA PHE A 223 -7.34 -7.29 -4.29
C PHE A 223 -7.33 -7.99 -5.65
N LYS A 224 -8.53 -8.34 -6.14
CA LYS A 224 -8.75 -8.88 -7.49
C LYS A 224 -8.53 -7.81 -8.56
N THR A 225 -7.32 -7.28 -8.66
CA THR A 225 -6.94 -6.26 -9.63
C THR A 225 -5.82 -6.76 -10.53
N ALA A 226 -5.77 -6.30 -11.78
CA ALA A 226 -4.73 -6.66 -12.73
C ALA A 226 -3.32 -6.25 -12.27
N THR A 227 -3.21 -5.24 -11.39
CA THR A 227 -1.93 -4.81 -10.83
C THR A 227 -1.25 -5.88 -9.97
N LYS A 228 -2.02 -6.80 -9.38
CA LYS A 228 -1.52 -7.88 -8.52
C LYS A 228 -0.95 -9.06 -9.31
N GLY A 229 -1.22 -9.12 -10.62
CA GLY A 229 -0.58 -10.09 -11.51
C GLY A 229 -1.09 -11.52 -11.37
N TRP A 230 -2.35 -11.69 -11.01
CA TRP A 230 -3.00 -13.00 -10.89
C TRP A 230 -2.92 -13.87 -12.16
N ASP A 231 -2.85 -13.23 -13.33
CA ASP A 231 -2.79 -13.84 -14.66
C ASP A 231 -1.56 -14.71 -14.89
N ILE A 232 -0.48 -14.51 -14.14
CA ILE A 232 0.75 -15.28 -14.30
C ILE A 232 0.80 -16.50 -13.38
N LEU A 233 0.14 -16.45 -12.23
CA LEU A 233 0.23 -17.52 -11.22
C LEU A 233 -0.22 -18.87 -11.78
N ASP A 234 -1.33 -18.91 -12.51
CA ASP A 234 -1.89 -20.14 -13.08
C ASP A 234 -0.96 -20.80 -14.11
N LYS A 235 -0.01 -20.06 -14.65
CA LYS A 235 0.95 -20.50 -15.67
C LYS A 235 2.29 -20.95 -15.09
N ILE A 236 2.50 -20.79 -13.79
CA ILE A 236 3.77 -21.18 -13.14
C ILE A 236 3.80 -22.71 -13.05
N ASN A 237 4.85 -23.30 -13.59
CA ASN A 237 5.18 -24.71 -13.29
C ASN A 237 5.79 -24.75 -11.89
N VAL A 238 4.90 -24.87 -10.87
CA VAL A 238 5.28 -24.80 -9.46
C VAL A 238 6.18 -26.00 -9.13
N PRO A 239 7.35 -25.80 -8.50
CA PRO A 239 8.20 -26.91 -8.09
C PRO A 239 7.47 -27.88 -7.14
N ASP A 240 7.75 -29.18 -7.23
CA ASP A 240 7.01 -30.25 -6.52
C ASP A 240 7.00 -30.06 -4.99
N ASP A 241 8.05 -29.48 -4.44
CA ASP A 241 8.18 -29.17 -3.01
C ASP A 241 7.46 -27.89 -2.58
N TRP A 242 6.78 -27.19 -3.54
CA TRP A 242 6.04 -25.97 -3.29
C TRP A 242 4.54 -26.11 -3.60
N LEU A 243 3.75 -25.30 -2.93
CA LEU A 243 2.34 -25.04 -3.20
C LEU A 243 2.14 -23.52 -3.21
N ILE A 244 1.33 -22.99 -4.11
CA ILE A 244 0.92 -21.60 -4.07
C ILE A 244 -0.46 -21.52 -3.42
N VAL A 245 -0.58 -20.71 -2.36
CA VAL A 245 -1.86 -20.42 -1.72
C VAL A 245 -2.26 -19.00 -2.09
N VAL A 246 -3.46 -18.82 -2.59
CA VAL A 246 -3.98 -17.53 -3.01
C VAL A 246 -5.26 -17.17 -2.25
N ASN A 247 -5.43 -15.89 -1.94
CA ASN A 247 -6.70 -15.33 -1.50
C ASN A 247 -6.93 -13.95 -2.13
N PRO A 248 -7.44 -13.93 -3.36
CA PRO A 248 -7.84 -12.68 -4.02
C PRO A 248 -9.10 -12.11 -3.37
N SER A 249 -9.02 -10.94 -2.75
CA SER A 249 -10.16 -10.27 -2.11
C SER A 249 -10.87 -9.28 -3.03
N LYS A 250 -12.16 -9.03 -2.78
CA LYS A 250 -12.92 -8.00 -3.52
C LYS A 250 -12.32 -6.62 -3.29
N ASN A 251 -12.30 -5.81 -4.35
CA ASN A 251 -11.95 -4.40 -4.25
C ASN A 251 -13.23 -3.59 -3.97
N ASN A 252 -13.24 -2.84 -2.87
CA ASN A 252 -14.40 -2.03 -2.51
C ASN A 252 -14.48 -0.70 -3.24
N TYR A 253 -13.41 -0.30 -3.94
CA TYR A 253 -13.37 0.96 -4.70
C TYR A 253 -14.03 0.85 -6.06
N ASN A 254 -14.15 -0.36 -6.59
CA ASN A 254 -14.71 -0.60 -7.91
C ASN A 254 -15.75 -1.72 -7.84
N THR A 255 -16.98 -1.35 -7.48
CA THR A 255 -18.11 -2.29 -7.32
C THR A 255 -18.52 -2.99 -8.62
N ASN A 256 -18.00 -2.55 -9.76
CA ASN A 256 -18.27 -3.13 -11.08
C ASN A 256 -17.25 -4.22 -11.48
N GLU A 257 -16.21 -4.47 -10.68
CA GLU A 257 -15.20 -5.48 -10.96
C GLU A 257 -15.71 -6.88 -10.61
N LYS A 258 -16.32 -7.55 -11.57
CA LYS A 258 -16.51 -9.01 -11.54
C LYS A 258 -15.32 -9.68 -12.23
N VAL A 259 -14.15 -9.69 -11.59
CA VAL A 259 -13.04 -10.54 -12.04
C VAL A 259 -13.34 -11.95 -11.57
N ASP A 260 -13.79 -12.79 -12.48
CA ASP A 260 -13.88 -14.23 -12.24
C ASP A 260 -12.45 -14.82 -12.38
N LEU A 261 -11.73 -14.83 -11.26
CA LEU A 261 -10.43 -15.49 -11.19
C LEU A 261 -10.67 -16.97 -10.89
N ARG A 262 -10.32 -17.83 -11.84
CA ARG A 262 -10.33 -19.28 -11.66
C ARG A 262 -8.93 -19.80 -11.95
N PHE A 263 -8.33 -20.43 -10.97
CA PHE A 263 -7.05 -21.11 -11.12
C PHE A 263 -7.30 -22.57 -11.52
N LYS A 264 -6.61 -23.01 -12.61
CA LYS A 264 -6.68 -24.38 -13.14
C LYS A 264 -5.47 -25.21 -12.72
N ASN A 265 -4.43 -24.57 -12.22
CA ASN A 265 -3.20 -25.22 -11.81
C ASN A 265 -3.43 -25.94 -10.48
N GLU A 266 -3.27 -27.27 -10.46
CA GLU A 266 -3.46 -28.12 -9.27
C GLU A 266 -2.50 -27.81 -8.12
N SER A 267 -1.39 -27.12 -8.39
CA SER A 267 -0.46 -26.64 -7.38
C SER A 267 -0.85 -25.28 -6.80
N ILE A 268 -2.09 -24.80 -7.06
CA ILE A 268 -2.66 -23.58 -6.49
C ILE A 268 -3.88 -23.93 -5.64
N VAL A 269 -3.87 -23.49 -4.40
CA VAL A 269 -5.04 -23.54 -3.50
C VAL A 269 -5.63 -22.14 -3.41
N ASP A 270 -6.84 -21.96 -3.93
CA ASP A 270 -7.61 -20.73 -3.79
C ASP A 270 -8.55 -20.85 -2.59
N LEU A 271 -8.30 -20.01 -1.56
CA LEU A 271 -9.09 -20.03 -0.32
C LEU A 271 -10.50 -19.46 -0.50
N GLN A 272 -10.72 -18.68 -1.55
CA GLN A 272 -12.04 -18.08 -1.91
C GLN A 272 -12.71 -17.32 -0.76
N LYS A 273 -11.93 -16.74 0.15
CA LYS A 273 -12.43 -15.90 1.24
C LYS A 273 -12.50 -14.45 0.76
N ASP A 274 -13.68 -13.84 0.87
CA ASP A 274 -13.87 -12.44 0.46
C ASP A 274 -13.03 -11.48 1.31
N PHE A 275 -12.94 -11.74 2.61
CA PHE A 275 -12.17 -10.96 3.56
C PHE A 275 -11.61 -11.88 4.66
N LEU A 276 -10.36 -11.68 5.02
CA LEU A 276 -9.74 -12.34 6.18
C LEU A 276 -9.73 -11.35 7.35
N ASP A 277 -10.16 -11.79 8.52
CA ASP A 277 -9.95 -11.00 9.73
C ASP A 277 -8.46 -10.97 10.11
N GLU A 278 -8.09 -10.15 11.09
CA GLU A 278 -6.68 -9.97 11.49
C GLU A 278 -6.05 -11.28 11.99
N ARG A 279 -6.82 -12.14 12.66
CA ARG A 279 -6.33 -13.42 13.16
C ARG A 279 -6.16 -14.41 12.02
N GLU A 280 -7.14 -14.54 11.13
CA GLU A 280 -7.06 -15.39 9.93
C GLU A 280 -5.89 -14.97 9.05
N LEU A 281 -5.72 -13.65 8.84
CA LEU A 281 -4.62 -13.10 8.06
C LEU A 281 -3.26 -13.45 8.67
N SER A 282 -3.09 -13.27 9.97
CA SER A 282 -1.85 -13.63 10.66
C SER A 282 -1.61 -15.13 10.63
N CYS A 283 -2.64 -15.96 10.87
CA CYS A 283 -2.55 -17.42 10.72
C CYS A 283 -2.08 -17.82 9.33
N LEU A 284 -2.58 -17.18 8.29
CA LEU A 284 -2.21 -17.48 6.91
C LEU A 284 -0.74 -17.14 6.61
N PHE A 285 -0.24 -16.03 7.14
CA PHE A 285 1.18 -15.72 7.06
C PHE A 285 2.03 -16.74 7.84
N TYR A 286 1.62 -17.18 9.03
CA TYR A 286 2.33 -18.23 9.78
C TYR A 286 2.33 -19.59 9.08
N ALA A 287 1.27 -19.91 8.32
CA ALA A 287 1.19 -21.13 7.53
C ALA A 287 2.19 -21.17 6.37
N ALA A 288 2.59 -20.00 5.87
CA ALA A 288 3.43 -19.86 4.69
C ALA A 288 4.95 -19.98 4.98
N ASP A 289 5.72 -20.11 3.90
CA ASP A 289 7.19 -20.12 3.90
C ASP A 289 7.76 -18.94 3.10
N ALA A 290 6.99 -18.38 2.19
CA ALA A 290 7.36 -17.19 1.42
C ALA A 290 6.11 -16.44 0.97
N THR A 291 6.27 -15.16 0.59
CA THR A 291 5.27 -14.47 -0.21
C THR A 291 5.66 -14.48 -1.69
N ILE A 292 4.67 -14.59 -2.59
CA ILE A 292 4.85 -14.48 -4.04
C ILE A 292 4.06 -13.28 -4.55
N LEU A 293 4.77 -12.34 -5.19
CA LEU A 293 4.26 -11.00 -5.50
C LEU A 293 4.46 -10.69 -7.00
N PRO A 294 3.65 -11.29 -7.90
CA PRO A 294 3.84 -11.19 -9.36
C PRO A 294 3.28 -9.89 -9.93
N TYR A 295 3.38 -8.81 -9.20
CA TYR A 295 2.79 -7.51 -9.50
C TYR A 295 3.25 -6.96 -10.85
N THR A 296 2.34 -6.25 -11.53
CA THR A 296 2.65 -5.51 -12.76
C THR A 296 3.10 -4.08 -12.46
N ILE A 297 2.62 -3.54 -11.33
CA ILE A 297 2.91 -2.19 -10.85
C ILE A 297 3.05 -2.26 -9.34
N SER A 298 4.03 -1.57 -8.78
CA SER A 298 4.13 -1.37 -7.33
C SER A 298 4.96 -0.14 -7.00
N SER A 299 4.43 0.71 -6.14
CA SER A 299 5.15 1.76 -5.42
C SER A 299 5.19 1.50 -3.91
N GLY A 300 4.45 0.48 -3.47
CA GLY A 300 4.37 -0.01 -2.10
C GLY A 300 3.64 -1.34 -2.03
N SER A 301 3.84 -2.13 -0.97
CA SER A 301 3.14 -3.39 -0.75
C SER A 301 3.01 -3.72 0.73
N GLY A 302 1.84 -3.49 1.32
CA GLY A 302 1.53 -3.93 2.69
C GLY A 302 1.69 -5.44 2.86
N VAL A 303 1.29 -6.25 1.85
CA VAL A 303 1.45 -7.71 1.86
C VAL A 303 2.93 -8.13 1.97
N MET A 304 3.85 -7.41 1.30
CA MET A 304 5.28 -7.67 1.46
C MET A 304 5.74 -7.40 2.89
N PHE A 305 5.37 -6.25 3.45
CA PHE A 305 5.76 -5.89 4.83
C PHE A 305 5.13 -6.83 5.87
N ASP A 306 3.85 -7.19 5.69
CA ASP A 306 3.21 -8.21 6.54
C ASP A 306 3.94 -9.56 6.46
N GLY A 307 4.32 -10.01 5.26
CA GLY A 307 5.12 -11.22 5.08
C GLY A 307 6.48 -11.12 5.77
N LEU A 308 7.22 -10.04 5.56
CA LEU A 308 8.53 -9.81 6.21
C LEU A 308 8.41 -9.81 7.73
N ALA A 309 7.39 -9.18 8.30
CA ALA A 309 7.14 -9.20 9.74
C ALA A 309 6.87 -10.62 10.28
N HIS A 310 6.25 -11.48 9.47
CA HIS A 310 6.04 -12.91 9.78
C HIS A 310 7.25 -13.78 9.41
N SER A 311 8.43 -13.19 9.22
CA SER A 311 9.68 -13.91 8.88
C SER A 311 9.68 -14.57 7.51
N LEU A 312 8.81 -14.15 6.58
CA LEU A 312 8.70 -14.70 5.24
C LEU A 312 9.52 -13.90 4.24
N PRO A 313 10.53 -14.49 3.60
CA PRO A 313 11.15 -13.90 2.42
C PRO A 313 10.15 -13.86 1.24
N PHE A 314 10.45 -13.06 0.23
CA PHE A 314 9.56 -12.93 -0.92
C PHE A 314 10.21 -13.36 -2.25
N VAL A 315 9.36 -13.79 -3.21
CA VAL A 315 9.68 -13.85 -4.64
C VAL A 315 8.76 -12.87 -5.36
N ALA A 316 9.32 -11.83 -5.96
CA ALA A 316 8.54 -10.73 -6.52
C ALA A 316 8.94 -10.40 -7.97
N SER A 317 8.06 -9.73 -8.70
CA SER A 317 8.38 -9.14 -10.00
C SER A 317 9.56 -8.17 -9.88
N ASP A 318 10.35 -8.08 -10.95
CA ASP A 318 11.51 -7.19 -11.10
C ASP A 318 11.09 -5.70 -11.20
N LEU A 319 10.41 -5.20 -10.15
CA LEU A 319 9.99 -3.81 -10.01
C LEU A 319 10.94 -3.07 -9.06
N PRO A 320 11.22 -1.79 -9.29
CA PRO A 320 12.17 -1.02 -8.48
C PRO A 320 11.86 -1.03 -6.98
N PHE A 321 10.59 -0.96 -6.60
CA PHE A 321 10.18 -1.10 -5.20
C PHE A 321 10.69 -2.40 -4.57
N PHE A 322 10.45 -3.55 -5.21
CA PHE A 322 10.91 -4.84 -4.68
C PHE A 322 12.42 -5.01 -4.75
N LYS A 323 13.09 -4.39 -5.74
CA LYS A 323 14.55 -4.36 -5.85
C LYS A 323 15.21 -3.71 -4.64
N GLU A 324 14.64 -2.62 -4.12
CA GLU A 324 15.16 -1.97 -2.91
C GLU A 324 15.24 -2.96 -1.74
N PHE A 325 14.22 -3.78 -1.54
CA PHE A 325 14.19 -4.74 -0.44
C PHE A 325 14.94 -6.04 -0.75
N SER A 326 14.97 -6.49 -2.00
CA SER A 326 15.78 -7.65 -2.38
C SER A 326 17.28 -7.37 -2.30
N SER A 327 17.73 -6.14 -2.52
CA SER A 327 19.14 -5.74 -2.33
C SER A 327 19.59 -5.84 -0.85
N LYS A 328 18.65 -5.76 0.09
CA LYS A 328 18.88 -6.00 1.53
C LYS A 328 18.91 -7.51 1.88
N GLY A 329 18.67 -8.37 0.90
CA GLY A 329 18.62 -9.83 1.12
C GLY A 329 17.31 -10.34 1.70
N LEU A 330 16.21 -9.59 1.57
CA LEU A 330 14.90 -9.93 2.13
C LEU A 330 14.05 -10.81 1.20
N GLY A 331 14.50 -11.05 -0.02
CA GLY A 331 13.81 -11.85 -1.01
C GLY A 331 14.52 -11.81 -2.36
N ILE A 332 13.82 -12.26 -3.39
CA ILE A 332 14.32 -12.40 -4.76
C ILE A 332 13.40 -11.64 -5.69
N THR A 333 13.96 -10.87 -6.62
CA THR A 333 13.21 -10.29 -7.74
C THR A 333 13.52 -11.04 -9.03
N VAL A 334 12.47 -11.32 -9.80
CA VAL A 334 12.56 -12.08 -11.05
C VAL A 334 11.80 -11.37 -12.16
N LYS A 335 12.20 -11.58 -13.42
CA LYS A 335 11.39 -11.12 -14.56
C LYS A 335 9.98 -11.66 -14.44
N ARG A 336 8.98 -10.85 -14.82
CA ARG A 336 7.58 -11.26 -14.72
C ARG A 336 7.23 -12.27 -15.82
N LYS A 337 7.73 -13.49 -15.66
CA LYS A 337 7.48 -14.67 -16.49
C LYS A 337 7.27 -15.91 -15.60
N PRO A 338 6.38 -16.84 -15.96
CA PRO A 338 6.10 -18.03 -15.15
C PRO A 338 7.35 -18.81 -14.77
N GLU A 339 8.26 -19.05 -15.74
CA GLU A 339 9.48 -19.84 -15.57
C GLU A 339 10.44 -19.16 -14.57
N ALA A 340 10.49 -17.82 -14.60
CA ALA A 340 11.34 -17.06 -13.70
C ALA A 340 10.84 -17.12 -12.25
N PHE A 341 9.52 -17.16 -12.03
CA PHE A 341 8.95 -17.36 -10.69
C PHE A 341 9.20 -18.77 -10.17
N ALA A 342 9.07 -19.81 -11.03
CA ALA A 342 9.40 -21.18 -10.66
C ALA A 342 10.88 -21.30 -10.24
N GLU A 343 11.80 -20.72 -11.01
CA GLU A 343 13.24 -20.72 -10.66
C GLU A 343 13.53 -19.86 -9.43
N GLY A 344 12.80 -18.76 -9.23
CA GLY A 344 12.86 -17.94 -8.00
C GLY A 344 12.51 -18.74 -6.76
N LEU A 345 11.45 -19.54 -6.79
CA LEU A 345 11.06 -20.42 -5.68
C LEU A 345 12.14 -21.49 -5.39
N LYS A 346 12.68 -22.13 -6.44
CA LYS A 346 13.80 -23.08 -6.30
C LYS A 346 15.04 -22.43 -5.68
N THR A 347 15.38 -21.24 -6.14
CA THR A 347 16.54 -20.48 -5.62
C THR A 347 16.33 -20.08 -4.17
N LEU A 348 15.11 -19.65 -3.83
CA LEU A 348 14.74 -19.31 -2.46
C LEU A 348 14.88 -20.54 -1.54
N ALA A 349 14.35 -21.71 -1.96
CA ALA A 349 14.45 -22.94 -1.20
C ALA A 349 15.91 -23.34 -0.91
N LYS A 350 16.79 -23.27 -1.92
CA LYS A 350 18.23 -23.60 -1.78
C LYS A 350 18.98 -22.71 -0.77
N ARG A 351 18.48 -21.49 -0.53
CA ARG A 351 19.14 -20.48 0.33
C ARG A 351 18.22 -19.96 1.43
N TYR A 352 17.23 -20.75 1.82
CA TYR A 352 16.13 -20.34 2.68
C TYR A 352 16.60 -19.72 3.99
N ASP A 353 17.51 -20.41 4.71
CA ASP A 353 18.04 -19.94 6.00
C ASP A 353 18.75 -18.59 5.90
N ARG A 354 19.42 -18.32 4.77
CA ARG A 354 20.09 -17.05 4.54
C ARG A 354 19.06 -15.91 4.44
N TYR A 355 17.99 -16.12 3.66
CA TYR A 355 16.95 -15.11 3.50
C TYR A 355 16.16 -14.91 4.79
N THR A 356 15.74 -15.99 5.44
CA THR A 356 14.98 -15.93 6.70
C THR A 356 15.77 -15.23 7.80
N ARG A 357 17.07 -15.45 7.91
CA ARG A 357 17.93 -14.73 8.86
C ARG A 357 17.90 -13.23 8.60
N LYS A 358 18.04 -12.80 7.33
CA LYS A 358 17.97 -11.36 6.96
C LYS A 358 16.60 -10.75 7.22
N VAL A 359 15.55 -11.49 6.94
CA VAL A 359 14.18 -11.07 7.24
C VAL A 359 13.99 -10.94 8.76
N ASN A 360 14.52 -11.88 9.57
CA ASN A 360 14.43 -11.81 11.03
C ASN A 360 15.20 -10.63 11.64
N GLU A 361 16.31 -10.21 11.02
CA GLU A 361 17.02 -8.99 11.39
C GLU A 361 16.16 -7.75 11.06
N PHE A 362 15.56 -7.71 9.87
CA PHE A 362 14.81 -6.55 9.37
C PHE A 362 13.43 -6.39 10.01
N LYS A 363 12.72 -7.46 10.36
CA LYS A 363 11.35 -7.40 10.88
C LYS A 363 11.19 -6.56 12.16
N GLU A 364 12.29 -6.41 12.93
CA GLU A 364 12.29 -5.58 14.15
C GLU A 364 11.97 -4.12 13.82
N GLU A 365 12.38 -3.63 12.63
CA GLU A 365 12.10 -2.28 12.14
C GLU A 365 10.63 -2.09 11.76
N LEU A 366 9.86 -3.18 11.59
CA LEU A 366 8.45 -3.16 11.17
C LEU A 366 7.46 -3.20 12.35
N LYS A 367 7.93 -3.32 13.57
CA LYS A 367 7.06 -3.33 14.76
C LYS A 367 6.34 -2.01 14.90
N TRP A 368 5.05 -2.04 15.16
CA TRP A 368 4.24 -0.83 15.31
C TRP A 368 4.76 0.12 16.40
N ASP A 369 5.35 -0.40 17.48
CA ASP A 369 5.93 0.44 18.54
C ASP A 369 7.16 1.23 18.02
N VAL A 370 7.98 0.62 17.16
CA VAL A 370 9.11 1.29 16.50
C VAL A 370 8.59 2.35 15.52
N ILE A 371 7.61 2.00 14.70
CA ILE A 371 6.98 2.90 13.73
C ILE A 371 6.31 4.09 14.44
N ALA A 372 5.56 3.83 15.50
CA ALA A 372 4.92 4.90 16.29
C ALA A 372 5.95 5.83 16.95
N THR A 373 7.04 5.27 17.48
CA THR A 373 8.14 6.06 18.04
C THR A 373 8.78 6.99 17.00
N GLN A 374 9.02 6.51 15.78
CA GLN A 374 9.55 7.34 14.70
C GLN A 374 8.60 8.48 14.33
N HIS A 375 7.28 8.22 14.27
CA HIS A 375 6.27 9.25 14.04
C HIS A 375 6.21 10.25 15.21
N ALA A 376 6.27 9.77 16.45
CA ALA A 376 6.26 10.62 17.65
C ALA A 376 7.46 11.59 17.66
N LEU A 377 8.66 11.10 17.35
CA LEU A 377 9.86 11.92 17.23
C LEU A 377 9.74 12.96 16.10
N LEU A 378 9.14 12.59 14.98
CA LEU A 378 8.86 13.52 13.89
C LEU A 378 7.91 14.63 14.36
N TYR A 379 6.81 14.29 15.03
CA TYR A 379 5.85 15.28 15.51
C TYR A 379 6.46 16.20 16.57
N GLN A 380 7.27 15.68 17.49
CA GLN A 380 8.00 16.48 18.48
C GLN A 380 8.94 17.48 17.80
N ARG A 381 9.68 17.04 16.78
CA ARG A 381 10.56 17.90 15.97
C ARG A 381 9.77 19.05 15.33
N LEU A 382 8.58 18.78 14.78
CA LEU A 382 7.75 19.80 14.14
C LEU A 382 7.13 20.79 15.13
N ARG A 383 6.87 20.39 16.37
CA ARG A 383 6.40 21.30 17.45
C ARG A 383 7.52 22.16 18.02
N ALA A 384 8.74 21.65 18.11
CA ALA A 384 9.89 22.36 18.69
C ALA A 384 10.41 23.52 17.83
N TYR A 385 10.07 23.58 16.53
CA TYR A 385 10.43 24.66 15.63
C TYR A 385 9.20 25.54 15.32
N PRO A 386 8.86 26.55 16.16
CA PRO A 386 7.92 27.58 15.75
C PRO A 386 8.46 28.27 14.51
N LYS A 387 7.57 28.65 13.59
CA LYS A 387 7.89 29.30 12.32
C LYS A 387 9.04 30.33 12.48
N ILE A 388 10.20 30.07 11.88
CA ILE A 388 11.11 31.16 11.51
C ILE A 388 10.39 31.89 10.37
N VAL A 389 9.75 33.00 10.70
CA VAL A 389 9.29 33.96 9.71
C VAL A 389 10.57 34.63 9.20
N LEU A 390 11.06 34.20 8.03
CA LEU A 390 11.99 35.04 7.27
C LEU A 390 11.17 36.22 6.78
N LEU A 391 11.41 37.37 7.40
CA LEU A 391 10.98 38.70 6.93
C LEU A 391 11.63 39.02 5.60
#